data_9b931817dd043116120044494425ffe5
#
_entry.id   9b931817dd043116120044494425ffe5
#
_cell.length_a   1.000
_cell.length_b   1.000
_cell.length_c   1.000
_cell.angle_alpha   90.00
_cell.angle_beta   90.00
_cell.angle_gamma   90.00
#
_symmetry.space_group_name_H-M   'P 1'
#
loop_
_entity.id
_entity.type
_entity.pdbx_description
1 polymer ?
#
loop_
_entity_poly.entity_id
_entity_poly.type
_entity_poly.pdbx_seq_one_letter_code
_entity_poly.pdbx_strand_id
1 'polypeptide(L)'
;MILSSFALPVLSFFPHAVSGSISYVVKRGDTLSGIAKRHDTSVSKIKRLNNLKTDLIKIGQKLTLPDPINYSYRDPIRHLKSQNAKIKLKRKQWEIIVVHHSATERGNASMFDQSHRQRGMQNGLAYHFVIGNGTDSKDGQIEMGSRWMKQLHGGHVKNTYINEVGIGICLVGNFEKTKPSQAQLKSLIALIDWL
;
A
#
# COMPACT_ATOMS: atom_id res chain seq x y z
N MET A 1 43.21 3.14 -3.61
CA MET A 1 42.21 2.40 -4.41
C MET A 1 40.86 3.07 -4.18
N ILE A 2 40.46 3.93 -5.11
CA ILE A 2 39.32 4.82 -4.99
C ILE A 2 38.11 4.06 -5.52
N LEU A 3 37.17 3.73 -4.63
CA LEU A 3 35.87 3.17 -5.02
C LEU A 3 34.94 4.32 -5.37
N SER A 4 34.74 4.47 -6.67
CA SER A 4 33.80 5.40 -7.29
C SER A 4 32.36 4.99 -6.97
N SER A 5 31.69 5.79 -6.17
CA SER A 5 30.25 5.68 -5.91
C SER A 5 29.49 6.25 -7.09
N PHE A 6 28.90 5.42 -7.91
CA PHE A 6 27.94 5.84 -8.92
C PHE A 6 26.59 6.09 -8.25
N ALA A 7 26.29 7.34 -7.97
CA ALA A 7 24.94 7.79 -7.70
C ALA A 7 24.18 7.79 -9.02
N LEU A 8 23.22 6.87 -9.18
CA LEU A 8 22.27 6.93 -10.26
C LEU A 8 21.33 8.12 -10.03
N PRO A 9 21.09 8.97 -11.04
CA PRO A 9 20.12 10.03 -10.90
C PRO A 9 18.73 9.41 -10.72
N VAL A 10 18.04 9.80 -9.65
CA VAL A 10 16.62 9.53 -9.47
C VAL A 10 15.90 10.31 -10.55
N LEU A 11 15.60 9.65 -11.68
CA LEU A 11 14.65 10.19 -12.64
C LEU A 11 13.28 10.23 -11.98
N SER A 12 12.88 11.42 -11.55
CA SER A 12 11.52 11.75 -11.16
C SER A 12 10.60 11.69 -12.37
N PHE A 13 10.21 10.49 -12.77
CA PHE A 13 9.08 10.25 -13.66
C PHE A 13 7.93 9.73 -12.81
N PHE A 14 7.26 10.62 -12.10
CA PHE A 14 5.91 10.34 -11.64
C PHE A 14 4.95 10.91 -12.68
N PRO A 15 4.35 10.06 -13.52
CA PRO A 15 3.22 10.54 -14.30
C PRO A 15 2.13 10.90 -13.29
N HIS A 16 1.69 12.15 -13.32
CA HIS A 16 0.43 12.58 -12.74
C HIS A 16 -0.60 11.51 -13.06
N ALA A 17 -1.36 11.09 -12.04
CA ALA A 17 -2.38 10.06 -12.15
C ALA A 17 -3.28 10.31 -13.35
N VAL A 18 -2.92 9.75 -14.49
CA VAL A 18 -3.81 9.67 -15.64
C VAL A 18 -4.94 8.76 -15.19
N SER A 19 -6.15 9.28 -15.21
CA SER A 19 -7.37 8.48 -15.01
C SER A 19 -7.36 7.34 -16.01
N GLY A 20 -6.73 6.23 -15.64
CA GLY A 20 -6.55 5.07 -16.48
C GLY A 20 -7.85 4.30 -16.60
N SER A 21 -8.11 3.79 -17.78
CA SER A 21 -9.12 2.78 -18.03
C SER A 21 -8.48 1.60 -18.74
N ILE A 22 -8.96 0.39 -18.47
CA ILE A 22 -8.53 -0.83 -19.17
C ILE A 22 -9.63 -1.30 -20.10
N SER A 23 -9.24 -1.87 -21.23
CA SER A 23 -10.17 -2.51 -22.15
C SER A 23 -10.36 -3.97 -21.74
N TYR A 24 -11.62 -4.39 -21.60
CA TYR A 24 -12.01 -5.76 -21.27
C TYR A 24 -12.93 -6.31 -22.35
N VAL A 25 -12.66 -7.52 -22.83
CA VAL A 25 -13.54 -8.21 -23.79
C VAL A 25 -14.40 -9.22 -23.04
N VAL A 26 -15.71 -9.07 -23.13
CA VAL A 26 -16.69 -9.95 -22.47
C VAL A 26 -16.55 -11.38 -22.98
N LYS A 27 -16.43 -12.33 -22.07
CA LYS A 27 -16.28 -13.75 -22.32
C LYS A 27 -17.58 -14.50 -22.03
N ARG A 28 -17.70 -15.73 -22.55
CA ARG A 28 -18.82 -16.62 -22.23
C ARG A 28 -18.96 -16.82 -20.72
N GLY A 29 -20.16 -16.64 -20.18
CA GLY A 29 -20.45 -16.75 -18.76
C GLY A 29 -20.19 -15.47 -17.94
N ASP A 30 -19.75 -14.40 -18.57
CA ASP A 30 -19.60 -13.12 -17.89
C ASP A 30 -20.94 -12.45 -17.59
N THR A 31 -20.99 -11.84 -16.44
CA THR A 31 -22.03 -10.89 -16.02
C THR A 31 -21.37 -9.59 -15.56
N LEU A 32 -22.08 -8.47 -15.64
CA LEU A 32 -21.53 -7.20 -15.13
C LEU A 32 -21.15 -7.28 -13.66
N SER A 33 -21.91 -8.01 -12.84
CA SER A 33 -21.59 -8.21 -11.43
C SER A 33 -20.32 -9.06 -11.22
N GLY A 34 -20.18 -10.13 -12.01
CA GLY A 34 -18.98 -10.96 -11.99
C GLY A 34 -17.73 -10.21 -12.44
N ILE A 35 -17.84 -9.42 -13.51
CA ILE A 35 -16.75 -8.55 -13.98
C ILE A 35 -16.42 -7.49 -12.90
N ALA A 36 -17.43 -6.83 -12.35
CA ALA A 36 -17.25 -5.83 -11.30
C ALA A 36 -16.49 -6.39 -10.09
N LYS A 37 -16.87 -7.59 -9.64
CA LYS A 37 -16.20 -8.28 -8.52
C LYS A 37 -14.75 -8.62 -8.84
N ARG A 38 -14.46 -9.17 -10.03
CA ARG A 38 -13.09 -9.52 -10.46
C ARG A 38 -12.17 -8.30 -10.64
N HIS A 39 -12.74 -7.16 -10.99
CA HIS A 39 -11.99 -5.93 -11.25
C HIS A 39 -12.15 -4.89 -10.13
N ASP A 40 -12.59 -5.31 -8.94
CA ASP A 40 -12.74 -4.45 -7.75
C ASP A 40 -13.45 -3.13 -8.05
N THR A 41 -14.57 -3.22 -8.75
CA THR A 41 -15.40 -2.07 -9.15
C THR A 41 -16.88 -2.35 -8.92
N SER A 42 -17.75 -1.42 -9.31
CA SER A 42 -19.20 -1.59 -9.22
C SER A 42 -19.85 -1.68 -10.61
N VAL A 43 -20.98 -2.40 -10.67
CA VAL A 43 -21.82 -2.49 -11.89
C VAL A 43 -22.19 -1.09 -12.38
N SER A 44 -22.61 -0.20 -11.47
CA SER A 44 -22.99 1.18 -11.79
C SER A 44 -21.88 1.96 -12.47
N LYS A 45 -20.64 1.70 -12.07
CA LYS A 45 -19.50 2.38 -12.66
C LYS A 45 -19.15 1.80 -14.04
N ILE A 46 -19.17 0.49 -14.20
CA ILE A 46 -18.97 -0.13 -15.52
C ILE A 46 -20.02 0.42 -16.48
N LYS A 47 -21.29 0.44 -16.06
CA LYS A 47 -22.38 1.00 -16.87
C LYS A 47 -22.12 2.45 -17.27
N ARG A 48 -21.72 3.30 -16.34
CA ARG A 48 -21.42 4.70 -16.61
C ARG A 48 -20.28 4.90 -17.60
N LEU A 49 -19.19 4.15 -17.44
CA LEU A 49 -18.02 4.24 -18.34
C LEU A 49 -18.33 3.76 -19.77
N ASN A 50 -19.35 2.92 -19.93
CA ASN A 50 -19.72 2.33 -21.21
C ASN A 50 -21.08 2.79 -21.73
N ASN A 51 -21.71 3.77 -21.09
CA ASN A 51 -23.04 4.29 -21.42
C ASN A 51 -24.12 3.19 -21.51
N LEU A 52 -24.00 2.13 -20.65
CA LEU A 52 -24.95 1.02 -20.64
C LEU A 52 -26.21 1.40 -19.87
N LYS A 53 -27.37 1.28 -20.50
CA LYS A 53 -28.68 1.53 -19.87
C LYS A 53 -29.18 0.33 -19.07
N THR A 54 -28.82 -0.89 -19.49
CA THR A 54 -29.21 -2.17 -18.86
C THR A 54 -27.96 -2.95 -18.43
N ASP A 55 -28.16 -4.08 -17.78
CA ASP A 55 -27.05 -4.98 -17.35
C ASP A 55 -26.70 -6.01 -18.45
N LEU A 56 -27.38 -5.95 -19.59
CA LEU A 56 -27.11 -6.87 -20.69
C LEU A 56 -25.81 -6.55 -21.40
N ILE A 57 -24.96 -7.56 -21.51
CA ILE A 57 -23.69 -7.53 -22.22
C ILE A 57 -23.60 -8.72 -23.19
N LYS A 58 -22.84 -8.57 -24.25
CA LYS A 58 -22.68 -9.61 -25.29
C LYS A 58 -21.26 -10.16 -25.28
N ILE A 59 -21.14 -11.46 -25.57
CA ILE A 59 -19.81 -12.07 -25.76
C ILE A 59 -19.08 -11.32 -26.88
N GLY A 60 -17.79 -11.00 -26.67
CA GLY A 60 -16.99 -10.20 -27.59
C GLY A 60 -17.16 -8.68 -27.43
N GLN A 61 -18.14 -8.23 -26.66
CA GLN A 61 -18.30 -6.78 -26.39
C GLN A 61 -17.06 -6.24 -25.66
N LYS A 62 -16.53 -5.13 -26.18
CA LYS A 62 -15.47 -4.39 -25.48
C LYS A 62 -16.09 -3.48 -24.42
N LEU A 63 -15.63 -3.62 -23.19
CA LEU A 63 -16.00 -2.75 -22.07
C LEU A 63 -14.77 -1.95 -21.63
N THR A 64 -14.98 -0.70 -21.39
CA THR A 64 -14.04 0.16 -20.66
C THR A 64 -14.26 -0.09 -19.17
N LEU A 65 -13.29 -0.67 -18.51
CA LEU A 65 -13.29 -0.83 -17.06
C LEU A 65 -12.42 0.25 -16.45
N PRO A 66 -12.72 0.70 -15.23
CA PRO A 66 -11.78 1.54 -14.52
C PRO A 66 -10.50 0.75 -14.31
N ASP A 67 -9.36 1.43 -14.46
CA ASP A 67 -8.09 0.85 -14.07
C ASP A 67 -8.16 0.56 -12.56
N PRO A 68 -7.94 -0.67 -12.12
CA PRO A 68 -7.96 -1.01 -10.70
C PRO A 68 -6.95 -0.19 -9.87
N ILE A 69 -5.89 0.30 -10.50
CA ILE A 69 -4.92 1.18 -9.85
C ILE A 69 -5.50 2.59 -9.59
N ASN A 70 -6.49 3.01 -10.40
CA ASN A 70 -7.02 4.38 -10.37
C ASN A 70 -8.44 4.48 -9.80
N TYR A 71 -8.99 3.38 -9.28
CA TYR A 71 -10.37 3.39 -8.85
C TYR A 71 -10.53 3.75 -7.39
N SER A 72 -11.26 4.82 -7.17
CA SER A 72 -11.73 5.41 -5.92
C SER A 72 -11.67 4.46 -4.72
N TYR A 73 -10.51 4.05 -4.39
CA TYR A 73 -10.21 3.75 -3.03
C TYR A 73 -10.54 5.02 -2.26
N ARG A 74 -11.38 4.94 -1.25
CA ARG A 74 -11.33 5.91 -0.17
C ARG A 74 -9.85 6.06 0.11
N ASP A 75 -9.32 7.26 -0.11
CA ASP A 75 -7.91 7.61 0.04
C ASP A 75 -7.32 6.77 1.19
N PRO A 76 -6.48 5.75 0.93
CA PRO A 76 -6.05 4.81 1.97
C PRO A 76 -5.28 5.51 3.08
N ILE A 77 -4.79 6.73 2.81
CA ILE A 77 -4.09 7.57 3.76
C ILE A 77 -5.00 8.62 4.42
N ARG A 78 -6.29 8.69 4.09
CA ARG A 78 -7.21 9.69 4.68
C ARG A 78 -7.21 9.63 6.21
N HIS A 79 -7.24 8.43 6.75
CA HIS A 79 -7.17 8.21 8.19
C HIS A 79 -5.82 8.66 8.77
N LEU A 80 -4.73 8.35 8.08
CA LEU A 80 -3.39 8.78 8.46
C LEU A 80 -3.25 10.30 8.45
N LYS A 81 -3.77 10.98 7.42
CA LYS A 81 -3.76 12.45 7.33
C LYS A 81 -4.38 13.09 8.56
N SER A 82 -5.52 12.56 9.01
CA SER A 82 -6.20 13.07 10.20
C SER A 82 -5.44 12.79 11.50
N GLN A 83 -4.79 11.65 11.62
CA GLN A 83 -3.94 11.31 12.76
C GLN A 83 -2.64 12.10 12.75
N ASN A 84 -2.01 12.24 11.59
CA ASN A 84 -0.74 12.96 11.43
C ASN A 84 -0.88 14.46 11.72
N ALA A 85 -2.03 15.06 11.45
CA ALA A 85 -2.31 16.47 11.78
C ALA A 85 -2.13 16.77 13.28
N LYS A 86 -2.19 15.76 14.15
CA LYS A 86 -1.99 15.86 15.60
C LYS A 86 -0.53 15.61 16.02
N ILE A 87 0.33 15.23 15.09
CA ILE A 87 1.73 14.90 15.37
C ILE A 87 2.60 16.11 15.12
N LYS A 88 3.37 16.51 16.12
CA LYS A 88 4.41 17.52 15.93
C LYS A 88 5.60 16.84 15.25
N LEU A 89 5.68 16.97 13.92
CA LEU A 89 6.80 16.45 13.16
C LEU A 89 8.08 17.15 13.61
N LYS A 90 9.08 16.37 14.02
CA LYS A 90 10.44 16.87 14.22
C LYS A 90 11.04 17.11 12.83
N ARG A 91 11.87 18.14 12.69
CA ARG A 91 12.71 18.34 11.50
C ARG A 91 13.78 17.25 11.46
N LYS A 92 13.36 16.02 11.25
CA LYS A 92 14.25 14.89 11.02
C LYS A 92 14.32 14.69 9.52
N GLN A 93 15.52 14.61 9.01
CA GLN A 93 15.70 14.28 7.60
C GLN A 93 15.46 12.78 7.42
N TRP A 94 14.28 12.43 6.91
CA TRP A 94 14.02 11.09 6.42
C TRP A 94 14.55 11.01 4.99
N GLU A 95 15.48 10.09 4.75
CA GLU A 95 16.20 9.99 3.48
C GLU A 95 15.79 8.74 2.70
N ILE A 96 15.31 7.71 3.40
CA ILE A 96 15.11 6.38 2.85
C ILE A 96 13.76 5.84 3.28
N ILE A 97 13.06 5.17 2.38
CA ILE A 97 11.92 4.31 2.71
C ILE A 97 12.37 2.87 2.54
N VAL A 98 12.22 2.08 3.59
CA VAL A 98 12.56 0.65 3.59
C VAL A 98 11.28 -0.15 3.69
N VAL A 99 11.00 -0.93 2.66
CA VAL A 99 9.81 -1.79 2.60
C VAL A 99 10.19 -3.21 3.00
N HIS A 100 9.44 -3.75 3.94
CA HIS A 100 9.61 -5.11 4.45
C HIS A 100 8.34 -5.92 4.25
N HIS A 101 8.46 -7.23 4.33
CA HIS A 101 7.35 -8.11 4.66
C HIS A 101 7.52 -8.68 6.08
N SER A 102 6.43 -9.10 6.69
CA SER A 102 6.48 -9.63 8.06
C SER A 102 7.07 -11.05 8.15
N ALA A 103 7.21 -11.74 7.03
CA ALA A 103 7.50 -13.18 6.92
C ALA A 103 6.50 -14.08 7.68
N THR A 104 5.31 -13.55 8.02
CA THR A 104 4.22 -14.24 8.69
C THR A 104 2.96 -14.22 7.81
N GLU A 105 2.08 -15.19 7.94
CA GLU A 105 0.84 -15.25 7.16
C GLU A 105 -0.21 -14.26 7.70
N ARG A 106 -0.09 -13.86 8.97
CA ARG A 106 -1.03 -12.99 9.66
C ARG A 106 -0.31 -12.04 10.61
N GLY A 107 -1.00 -10.97 11.02
CA GLY A 107 -0.52 -10.00 11.98
C GLY A 107 -1.11 -8.61 11.78
N ASN A 108 -0.77 -7.71 12.68
CA ASN A 108 -1.08 -6.29 12.64
C ASN A 108 -0.04 -5.52 13.47
N ALA A 109 -0.15 -4.18 13.50
CA ALA A 109 0.81 -3.35 14.22
C ALA A 109 0.88 -3.69 15.72
N SER A 110 -0.26 -3.95 16.36
CA SER A 110 -0.33 -4.28 17.79
C SER A 110 0.36 -5.62 18.10
N MET A 111 0.08 -6.66 17.31
CA MET A 111 0.71 -7.98 17.48
C MET A 111 2.21 -7.91 17.28
N PHE A 112 2.67 -7.17 16.28
CA PHE A 112 4.11 -6.99 16.06
C PHE A 112 4.77 -6.13 17.15
N ASP A 113 4.08 -5.12 17.67
CA ASP A 113 4.58 -4.33 18.81
C ASP A 113 4.81 -5.23 20.03
N GLN A 114 3.81 -6.06 20.38
CA GLN A 114 3.92 -7.00 21.49
C GLN A 114 5.09 -7.99 21.29
N SER A 115 5.17 -8.61 20.11
CA SER A 115 6.24 -9.55 19.78
C SER A 115 7.63 -8.90 19.84
N HIS A 116 7.76 -7.67 19.36
CA HIS A 116 9.02 -6.96 19.39
C HIS A 116 9.43 -6.58 20.82
N ARG A 117 8.47 -6.18 21.68
CA ARG A 117 8.73 -5.93 23.10
C ARG A 117 9.20 -7.19 23.82
N GLN A 118 8.57 -8.33 23.56
CA GLN A 118 8.99 -9.62 24.13
C GLN A 118 10.42 -10.02 23.73
N ARG A 119 10.89 -9.54 22.56
CA ARG A 119 12.28 -9.70 22.11
C ARG A 119 13.24 -8.61 22.61
N GLY A 120 12.83 -7.79 23.58
CA GLY A 120 13.66 -6.77 24.22
C GLY A 120 13.71 -5.42 23.50
N MET A 121 12.86 -5.18 22.48
CA MET A 121 12.83 -3.87 21.82
C MET A 121 12.09 -2.85 22.69
N GLN A 122 12.81 -1.95 23.33
CA GLN A 122 12.26 -0.97 24.28
C GLN A 122 11.17 -0.08 23.66
N ASN A 123 11.31 0.30 22.38
CA ASN A 123 10.36 1.14 21.68
C ASN A 123 9.25 0.31 20.97
N GLY A 124 9.17 -0.99 21.23
CA GLY A 124 8.17 -1.88 20.66
C GLY A 124 8.30 -2.05 19.15
N LEU A 125 7.18 -1.83 18.41
CA LEU A 125 7.12 -2.02 16.95
C LEU A 125 8.34 -1.44 16.23
N ALA A 126 9.06 -2.27 15.48
CA ALA A 126 10.28 -1.88 14.78
C ALA A 126 10.03 -0.93 13.61
N TYR A 127 8.83 -1.00 13.03
CA TYR A 127 8.42 -0.26 11.84
C TYR A 127 7.69 1.04 12.18
N HIS A 128 7.64 1.96 11.21
CA HIS A 128 6.86 3.20 11.31
C HIS A 128 5.41 2.97 10.87
N PHE A 129 5.21 2.08 9.89
CA PHE A 129 3.89 1.72 9.38
C PHE A 129 3.78 0.22 9.14
N VAL A 130 2.57 -0.30 9.28
CA VAL A 130 2.21 -1.68 8.93
C VAL A 130 1.03 -1.65 7.97
N ILE A 131 1.05 -2.48 6.92
CA ILE A 131 -0.03 -2.60 5.95
C ILE A 131 -0.63 -4.01 6.03
N GLY A 132 -1.88 -4.08 6.47
CA GLY A 132 -2.61 -5.32 6.69
C GLY A 132 -2.94 -6.09 5.42
N ASN A 133 -3.16 -7.40 5.57
CA ASN A 133 -3.48 -8.33 4.48
C ASN A 133 -4.87 -8.96 4.58
N GLY A 134 -5.76 -8.43 5.43
CA GLY A 134 -7.11 -8.96 5.61
C GLY A 134 -7.26 -10.01 6.70
N THR A 135 -6.19 -10.37 7.43
CA THR A 135 -6.25 -11.35 8.53
C THR A 135 -6.57 -10.68 9.87
N ASP A 136 -5.64 -9.95 10.47
CA ASP A 136 -5.79 -9.32 11.78
C ASP A 136 -6.00 -7.80 11.69
N SER A 137 -5.91 -7.25 10.49
CA SER A 137 -6.38 -5.91 10.10
C SER A 137 -6.90 -5.99 8.66
N LYS A 138 -7.68 -4.99 8.22
CA LYS A 138 -8.27 -5.02 6.87
C LYS A 138 -7.19 -5.06 5.79
N ASP A 139 -7.47 -5.73 4.67
CA ASP A 139 -6.57 -5.77 3.53
C ASP A 139 -6.27 -4.35 3.00
N GLY A 140 -4.99 -3.99 2.94
CA GLY A 140 -4.54 -2.64 2.60
C GLY A 140 -4.72 -1.60 3.70
N GLN A 141 -5.19 -1.95 4.90
CA GLN A 141 -5.26 -1.00 6.01
C GLN A 141 -3.85 -0.59 6.43
N ILE A 142 -3.60 0.72 6.47
CA ILE A 142 -2.34 1.25 6.97
C ILE A 142 -2.51 1.59 8.44
N GLU A 143 -1.63 1.02 9.25
CA GLU A 143 -1.56 1.25 10.69
C GLU A 143 -0.29 2.04 11.02
N MET A 144 -0.46 3.15 11.72
CA MET A 144 0.64 4.02 12.13
C MET A 144 1.26 3.51 13.43
N GLY A 145 2.55 3.22 13.40
CA GLY A 145 3.31 2.77 14.55
C GLY A 145 3.69 3.90 15.51
N SER A 146 4.00 3.52 16.76
CA SER A 146 4.43 4.46 17.79
C SER A 146 5.70 5.22 17.42
N ARG A 147 6.57 4.63 16.59
CA ARG A 147 7.80 5.29 16.12
C ARG A 147 7.50 6.50 15.25
N TRP A 148 6.52 6.40 14.34
CA TRP A 148 6.08 7.54 13.55
C TRP A 148 5.41 8.59 14.44
N MET A 149 4.48 8.18 15.31
CA MET A 149 3.78 9.09 16.20
C MET A 149 4.73 9.90 17.10
N LYS A 150 5.81 9.28 17.56
CA LYS A 150 6.80 9.89 18.44
C LYS A 150 8.03 10.42 17.70
N GLN A 151 8.08 10.27 16.37
CA GLN A 151 9.22 10.64 15.53
C GLN A 151 10.53 10.03 16.06
N LEU A 152 10.50 8.70 16.27
CA LEU A 152 11.66 7.92 16.70
C LEU A 152 12.29 7.22 15.49
N HIS A 153 13.58 6.96 15.59
CA HIS A 153 14.30 6.13 14.61
C HIS A 153 13.70 4.72 14.50
N GLY A 154 13.90 4.05 13.39
CA GLY A 154 13.47 2.68 13.16
C GLY A 154 14.21 1.65 14.03
N GLY A 155 13.82 0.40 13.91
CA GLY A 155 14.49 -0.76 14.48
C GLY A 155 14.34 -1.96 13.57
N HIS A 156 14.17 -1.71 12.26
CA HIS A 156 13.73 -2.70 11.28
C HIS A 156 14.87 -3.28 10.44
N VAL A 157 16.08 -2.75 10.55
CA VAL A 157 17.28 -3.27 9.87
C VAL A 157 18.45 -3.38 10.86
N LYS A 158 19.49 -4.14 10.48
CA LYS A 158 20.72 -4.26 11.29
C LYS A 158 21.58 -2.98 11.25
N ASN A 159 21.50 -2.22 10.17
CA ASN A 159 22.29 -1.01 9.99
C ASN A 159 21.69 0.15 10.79
N THR A 160 22.46 0.69 11.74
CA THR A 160 22.03 1.77 12.64
C THR A 160 21.70 3.04 11.88
N TYR A 161 22.54 3.44 10.92
CA TYR A 161 22.32 4.63 10.11
C TYR A 161 21.01 4.56 9.33
N ILE A 162 20.72 3.41 8.68
CA ILE A 162 19.46 3.23 7.95
C ILE A 162 18.26 3.28 8.91
N ASN A 163 18.39 2.79 10.14
CA ASN A 163 17.33 2.95 11.14
C ASN A 163 17.11 4.42 11.54
N GLU A 164 18.17 5.23 11.56
CA GLU A 164 18.08 6.64 11.95
C GLU A 164 17.40 7.49 10.90
N VAL A 165 17.72 7.29 9.62
CA VAL A 165 17.22 8.09 8.50
C VAL A 165 16.10 7.42 7.70
N GLY A 166 15.79 6.16 7.99
CA GLY A 166 14.88 5.34 7.23
C GLY A 166 13.49 5.23 7.85
N ILE A 167 12.47 5.35 7.01
CA ILE A 167 11.08 5.04 7.35
C ILE A 167 10.83 3.57 7.02
N GLY A 168 10.61 2.74 8.02
CA GLY A 168 10.28 1.31 7.83
C GLY A 168 8.79 1.10 7.63
N ILE A 169 8.42 0.48 6.51
CA ILE A 169 7.05 0.06 6.19
C ILE A 169 7.03 -1.47 6.10
N CYS A 170 6.15 -2.12 6.86
CA CYS A 170 6.00 -3.57 6.84
C CYS A 170 4.65 -3.98 6.24
N LEU A 171 4.66 -4.77 5.18
CA LEU A 171 3.47 -5.44 4.66
C LEU A 171 3.30 -6.79 5.35
N VAL A 172 2.11 -7.06 5.87
CA VAL A 172 1.80 -8.37 6.46
C VAL A 172 1.76 -9.43 5.36
N GLY A 173 2.55 -10.46 5.50
CA GLY A 173 2.64 -11.56 4.53
C GLY A 173 4.03 -12.19 4.49
N ASN A 174 4.12 -13.39 3.93
CA ASN A 174 5.38 -14.04 3.60
C ASN A 174 5.56 -14.03 2.07
N PHE A 175 6.23 -13.02 1.56
CA PHE A 175 6.38 -12.81 0.11
C PHE A 175 7.55 -13.56 -0.52
N GLU A 176 8.20 -14.42 0.24
CA GLU A 176 9.01 -15.50 -0.33
C GLU A 176 8.12 -16.63 -0.90
N LYS A 177 6.89 -16.76 -0.36
CA LYS A 177 5.93 -17.83 -0.73
C LYS A 177 4.73 -17.31 -1.52
N THR A 178 4.34 -16.05 -1.30
CA THR A 178 3.14 -15.44 -1.87
C THR A 178 3.47 -14.08 -2.49
N LYS A 179 2.44 -13.35 -2.90
CA LYS A 179 2.57 -11.96 -3.37
C LYS A 179 1.70 -11.04 -2.52
N PRO A 180 2.07 -9.77 -2.36
CA PRO A 180 1.20 -8.78 -1.75
C PRO A 180 -0.15 -8.70 -2.49
N SER A 181 -1.21 -8.42 -1.76
CA SER A 181 -2.51 -8.14 -2.36
C SER A 181 -2.48 -6.82 -3.16
N GLN A 182 -3.41 -6.65 -4.08
CA GLN A 182 -3.57 -5.39 -4.80
C GLN A 182 -3.91 -4.23 -3.84
N ALA A 183 -4.63 -4.51 -2.76
CA ALA A 183 -4.95 -3.52 -1.74
C ALA A 183 -3.70 -3.08 -0.98
N GLN A 184 -2.83 -4.02 -0.60
CA GLN A 184 -1.54 -3.71 0.03
C GLN A 184 -0.65 -2.85 -0.87
N LEU A 185 -0.52 -3.21 -2.16
CA LEU A 185 0.30 -2.46 -3.12
C LEU A 185 -0.21 -1.03 -3.33
N LYS A 186 -1.53 -0.86 -3.47
CA LYS A 186 -2.14 0.47 -3.59
C LYS A 186 -1.90 1.32 -2.36
N SER A 187 -2.04 0.73 -1.18
CA SER A 187 -1.80 1.43 0.08
C SER A 187 -0.33 1.79 0.26
N LEU A 188 0.57 0.91 -0.16
CA LEU A 188 2.01 1.19 -0.15
C LEU A 188 2.35 2.38 -1.05
N ILE A 189 1.86 2.39 -2.30
CA ILE A 189 2.09 3.50 -3.24
C ILE A 189 1.54 4.82 -2.64
N ALA A 190 0.29 4.81 -2.18
CA ALA A 190 -0.32 6.01 -1.59
C ALA A 190 0.41 6.50 -0.33
N LEU A 191 0.97 5.59 0.47
CA LEU A 191 1.76 5.93 1.63
C LEU A 191 3.11 6.54 1.25
N ILE A 192 3.79 5.98 0.24
CA ILE A 192 5.07 6.50 -0.27
C ILE A 192 4.88 7.90 -0.86
N ASP A 193 3.83 8.11 -1.66
CA ASP A 193 3.51 9.41 -2.26
C ASP A 193 3.19 10.48 -1.21
N TRP A 194 2.74 10.07 -0.03
CA TRP A 194 2.36 10.99 1.04
C TRP A 194 3.55 11.35 1.94
N LEU A 195 4.53 10.46 2.10
CA LEU A 195 5.70 10.66 2.97
C LEU A 195 6.71 11.63 2.37
#